data_90c882777f44c209f81b52a498a1ad5f
#
_entry.id   90c882777f44c209f81b52a498a1ad5f
#
_cell.length_a   1.000
_cell.length_b   1.000
_cell.length_c   1.000
_cell.angle_alpha   90.00
_cell.angle_beta   90.00
_cell.angle_gamma   90.00
#
_symmetry.space_group_name_H-M   'P 1'
#
loop_
_entity.id
_entity.type
_entity.pdbx_description
1 polymer ?
#
loop_
_entity_poly.entity_id
_entity_poly.type
_entity_poly.pdbx_seq_one_letter_code
_entity_poly.pdbx_strand_id
1 'polypeptide(L)'
;MRFGLLGTGYWAREVHGAALAGHPDVEFVGVWGRDPQKASELGAAFGVPPHGLEELLETVDAVAIALPPDVQAELALRAARAGCHLLLDKPLALSVEAADRLVAEVSERGLASVVFFTNLFQPQTAAALEEVASTGGWHGGRSTLFGSIFHEGNPYRGSAWRREHGGLWDIGPHALSLLCPALGPVTEVTAMAGPRQTTYVTMRHQAGAVSIMELTLDAALPAVRFETVLHGEAGWVPLPGFDGDAVGSFGRAITQLIESVGGPGHPVGVHFGRQVVAVLAAAEVSSREGRTLVL
;
A
#
# COMPACT_ATOMS: atom_id res chain seq x y z
N MET A 1 -4.63 8.59 20.78
CA MET A 1 -4.46 7.13 20.54
C MET A 1 -2.99 6.77 20.72
N ARG A 2 -2.70 5.68 21.44
CA ARG A 2 -1.31 5.20 21.66
C ARG A 2 -0.88 4.36 20.46
N PHE A 3 0.23 4.76 19.83
CA PHE A 3 0.78 4.08 18.64
C PHE A 3 2.16 3.48 18.92
N GLY A 4 2.37 2.27 18.39
CA GLY A 4 3.68 1.64 18.25
C GLY A 4 4.12 1.61 16.77
N LEU A 5 5.42 1.72 16.52
CA LEU A 5 6.02 1.57 15.19
C LEU A 5 6.76 0.25 15.08
N LEU A 6 6.37 -0.60 14.14
CA LEU A 6 7.06 -1.84 13.82
C LEU A 6 7.89 -1.66 12.54
N GLY A 7 9.20 -1.64 12.69
CA GLY A 7 10.15 -1.44 11.59
C GLY A 7 11.18 -0.35 11.90
N THR A 8 12.39 -0.50 11.31
CA THR A 8 13.53 0.42 11.55
C THR A 8 14.23 0.82 10.25
N GLY A 9 13.58 0.57 9.10
CA GLY A 9 14.13 0.92 7.79
C GLY A 9 13.98 2.40 7.44
N TYR A 10 14.45 2.76 6.24
CA TYR A 10 14.38 4.12 5.71
C TYR A 10 12.96 4.70 5.79
N TRP A 11 11.94 3.96 5.32
CA TRP A 11 10.55 4.41 5.31
C TRP A 11 9.96 4.57 6.71
N ALA A 12 10.33 3.66 7.63
CA ALA A 12 9.96 3.77 9.04
C ALA A 12 10.47 5.07 9.68
N ARG A 13 11.71 5.49 9.33
CA ARG A 13 12.31 6.72 9.85
C ARG A 13 11.74 7.97 9.20
N GLU A 14 11.81 8.02 7.85
CA GLU A 14 11.54 9.26 7.09
C GLU A 14 10.05 9.59 6.98
N VAL A 15 9.17 8.60 7.11
CA VAL A 15 7.74 8.80 6.93
C VAL A 15 6.95 8.43 8.18
N HIS A 16 6.94 7.16 8.56
CA HIS A 16 6.06 6.68 9.63
C HIS A 16 6.39 7.32 10.99
N GLY A 17 7.66 7.25 11.42
CA GLY A 17 8.10 7.83 12.69
C GLY A 17 7.93 9.35 12.72
N ALA A 18 8.27 10.04 11.63
CA ALA A 18 8.11 11.48 11.52
C ALA A 18 6.63 11.91 11.63
N ALA A 19 5.73 11.19 10.96
CA ALA A 19 4.30 11.48 11.04
C ALA A 19 3.70 11.15 12.41
N LEU A 20 4.06 9.99 13.01
CA LEU A 20 3.59 9.62 14.36
C LEU A 20 4.05 10.63 15.41
N ALA A 21 5.31 11.06 15.37
CA ALA A 21 5.86 12.03 16.33
C ALA A 21 5.25 13.44 16.18
N GLY A 22 4.80 13.81 14.98
CA GLY A 22 4.22 15.12 14.69
C GLY A 22 2.69 15.19 14.77
N HIS A 23 1.99 14.07 14.93
CA HIS A 23 0.53 14.05 14.87
C HIS A 23 -0.11 14.44 16.21
N PRO A 24 -1.04 15.40 16.25
CA PRO A 24 -1.59 15.93 17.51
C PRO A 24 -2.40 14.92 18.33
N ASP A 25 -3.05 13.95 17.68
CA ASP A 25 -3.92 12.96 18.31
C ASP A 25 -3.21 11.63 18.61
N VAL A 26 -1.88 11.59 18.44
CA VAL A 26 -1.04 10.40 18.65
C VAL A 26 -0.15 10.57 19.90
N GLU A 27 -0.18 9.57 20.75
CA GLU A 27 0.88 9.30 21.72
C GLU A 27 1.79 8.23 21.09
N PHE A 28 2.96 8.65 20.63
CA PHE A 28 3.95 7.72 20.06
C PHE A 28 4.69 7.02 21.20
N VAL A 29 4.31 5.77 21.48
CA VAL A 29 4.74 5.01 22.69
C VAL A 29 6.13 4.43 22.52
N GLY A 30 6.45 3.86 21.34
CA GLY A 30 7.73 3.22 21.15
C GLY A 30 7.91 2.53 19.80
N VAL A 31 9.10 1.95 19.63
CA VAL A 31 9.54 1.31 18.39
C VAL A 31 9.93 -0.13 18.67
N TRP A 32 9.58 -1.01 17.71
CA TRP A 32 10.11 -2.36 17.64
C TRP A 32 10.84 -2.61 16.33
N GLY A 33 11.93 -3.38 16.39
CA GLY A 33 12.67 -3.89 15.24
C GLY A 33 13.40 -5.18 15.56
N ARG A 34 13.65 -6.02 14.55
CA ARG A 34 14.42 -7.27 14.71
C ARG A 34 15.86 -7.05 15.20
N ASP A 35 16.42 -5.89 14.89
CA ASP A 35 17.72 -5.43 15.34
C ASP A 35 17.50 -4.43 16.49
N PRO A 36 17.83 -4.80 17.75
CA PRO A 36 17.61 -3.94 18.91
C PRO A 36 18.40 -2.63 18.84
N GLN A 37 19.59 -2.63 18.25
CA GLN A 37 20.38 -1.42 18.09
C GLN A 37 19.69 -0.42 17.17
N LYS A 38 19.22 -0.88 16.01
CA LYS A 38 18.46 -0.02 15.08
C LYS A 38 17.15 0.48 15.69
N ALA A 39 16.48 -0.35 16.49
CA ALA A 39 15.28 0.08 17.21
C ALA A 39 15.60 1.17 18.22
N SER A 40 16.71 1.03 18.98
CA SER A 40 17.18 2.04 19.91
C SER A 40 17.57 3.35 19.22
N GLU A 41 18.29 3.28 18.09
CA GLU A 41 18.68 4.44 17.29
C GLU A 41 17.46 5.18 16.72
N LEU A 42 16.46 4.44 16.24
CA LEU A 42 15.22 5.03 15.72
C LEU A 42 14.38 5.64 16.86
N GLY A 43 14.23 4.92 17.97
CA GLY A 43 13.53 5.43 19.14
C GLY A 43 14.15 6.71 19.69
N ALA A 44 15.49 6.76 19.79
CA ALA A 44 16.22 7.95 20.22
C ALA A 44 15.97 9.16 19.28
N ALA A 45 15.83 8.93 17.98
CA ALA A 45 15.54 10.01 17.01
C ALA A 45 14.16 10.66 17.23
N PHE A 46 13.22 9.96 17.82
CA PHE A 46 11.86 10.46 18.10
C PHE A 46 11.56 10.62 19.59
N GLY A 47 12.55 10.38 20.47
CA GLY A 47 12.37 10.52 21.93
C GLY A 47 11.49 9.45 22.55
N VAL A 48 11.40 8.26 21.95
CA VAL A 48 10.60 7.13 22.43
C VAL A 48 11.48 5.89 22.69
N PRO A 49 11.12 4.99 23.63
CA PRO A 49 11.92 3.80 23.92
C PRO A 49 11.78 2.72 22.84
N PRO A 50 12.81 1.86 22.67
CA PRO A 50 12.64 0.57 22.01
C PRO A 50 11.95 -0.41 22.98
N HIS A 51 11.09 -1.29 22.42
CA HIS A 51 10.38 -2.32 23.18
C HIS A 51 10.59 -3.72 22.59
N GLY A 52 10.33 -4.75 23.39
CA GLY A 52 10.01 -6.08 22.92
C GLY A 52 8.68 -6.07 22.13
N LEU A 53 8.50 -6.98 21.19
CA LEU A 53 7.27 -6.96 20.35
C LEU A 53 6.01 -7.13 21.21
N GLU A 54 5.95 -8.16 22.05
CA GLU A 54 4.77 -8.44 22.88
C GLU A 54 4.50 -7.29 23.85
N GLU A 55 5.55 -6.78 24.51
CA GLU A 55 5.45 -5.63 25.40
C GLU A 55 4.85 -4.41 24.71
N LEU A 56 5.28 -4.11 23.48
CA LEU A 56 4.74 -3.00 22.72
C LEU A 56 3.27 -3.22 22.38
N LEU A 57 2.91 -4.43 21.90
CA LEU A 57 1.54 -4.76 21.53
C LEU A 57 0.55 -4.73 22.71
N GLU A 58 1.03 -5.00 23.93
CA GLU A 58 0.23 -4.90 25.17
C GLU A 58 -0.01 -3.45 25.63
N THR A 59 0.83 -2.53 25.18
CA THR A 59 0.82 -1.13 25.66
C THR A 59 0.17 -0.14 24.71
N VAL A 60 -0.07 -0.52 23.42
CA VAL A 60 -0.57 0.40 22.41
C VAL A 60 -2.01 0.06 21.98
N ASP A 61 -2.70 1.07 21.45
CA ASP A 61 -4.05 0.91 20.88
C ASP A 61 -3.97 0.58 19.36
N ALA A 62 -2.89 1.01 18.72
CA ALA A 62 -2.67 0.82 17.28
C ALA A 62 -1.19 0.64 16.96
N VAL A 63 -0.89 -0.03 15.86
CA VAL A 63 0.46 -0.14 15.31
C VAL A 63 0.53 0.40 13.88
N ALA A 64 1.63 1.10 13.59
CA ALA A 64 2.07 1.40 12.24
C ALA A 64 3.18 0.41 11.84
N ILE A 65 3.07 -0.23 10.67
CA ILE A 65 4.02 -1.25 10.23
C ILE A 65 4.72 -0.79 8.95
N ALA A 66 6.05 -0.66 9.00
CA ALA A 66 6.92 -0.28 7.89
C ALA A 66 7.97 -1.37 7.64
N LEU A 67 7.52 -2.51 7.12
CA LEU A 67 8.31 -3.71 6.92
C LEU A 67 8.04 -4.31 5.52
N PRO A 68 8.95 -5.17 4.99
CA PRO A 68 8.65 -5.95 3.80
C PRO A 68 7.36 -6.76 3.96
N PRO A 69 6.56 -6.92 2.88
CA PRO A 69 5.19 -7.43 2.98
C PRO A 69 5.06 -8.88 3.48
N ASP A 70 6.09 -9.71 3.30
CA ASP A 70 6.18 -11.05 3.86
C ASP A 70 6.24 -11.03 5.40
N VAL A 71 7.03 -10.12 5.96
CA VAL A 71 7.16 -9.91 7.41
C VAL A 71 5.97 -9.15 7.97
N GLN A 72 5.47 -8.16 7.22
CA GLN A 72 4.34 -7.32 7.62
C GLN A 72 3.09 -8.15 7.91
N ALA A 73 2.70 -9.05 7.01
CA ALA A 73 1.47 -9.82 7.14
C ALA A 73 1.41 -10.64 8.44
N GLU A 74 2.52 -11.26 8.82
CA GLU A 74 2.62 -12.05 10.06
C GLU A 74 2.55 -11.17 11.31
N LEU A 75 3.27 -10.04 11.32
CA LEU A 75 3.26 -9.13 12.46
C LEU A 75 1.93 -8.37 12.59
N ALA A 76 1.28 -8.03 11.46
CA ALA A 76 -0.05 -7.46 11.46
C ALA A 76 -1.09 -8.42 12.06
N LEU A 77 -0.98 -9.73 11.75
CA LEU A 77 -1.83 -10.75 12.36
C LEU A 77 -1.62 -10.88 13.87
N ARG A 78 -0.35 -10.81 14.33
CA ARG A 78 -0.04 -10.81 15.78
C ARG A 78 -0.60 -9.57 16.47
N ALA A 79 -0.44 -8.39 15.86
CA ALA A 79 -0.97 -7.14 16.39
C ALA A 79 -2.51 -7.16 16.44
N ALA A 80 -3.18 -7.67 15.40
CA ALA A 80 -4.62 -7.85 15.40
C ALA A 80 -5.09 -8.78 16.54
N ARG A 81 -4.38 -9.90 16.76
CA ARG A 81 -4.65 -10.83 17.88
C ARG A 81 -4.46 -10.20 19.25
N ALA A 82 -3.54 -9.25 19.39
CA ALA A 82 -3.38 -8.46 20.59
C ALA A 82 -4.45 -7.36 20.76
N GLY A 83 -5.32 -7.16 19.76
CA GLY A 83 -6.39 -6.16 19.80
C GLY A 83 -5.99 -4.79 19.28
N CYS A 84 -4.83 -4.64 18.62
CA CYS A 84 -4.35 -3.39 18.08
C CYS A 84 -5.04 -3.06 16.74
N HIS A 85 -5.43 -1.80 16.54
CA HIS A 85 -5.78 -1.25 15.24
C HIS A 85 -4.57 -1.18 14.32
N LEU A 86 -4.76 -1.23 13.00
CA LEU A 86 -3.68 -1.46 12.06
C LEU A 86 -3.52 -0.33 11.03
N LEU A 87 -2.36 0.30 10.99
CA LEU A 87 -1.92 1.16 9.89
C LEU A 87 -0.78 0.45 9.16
N LEU A 88 -1.08 -0.09 7.98
CA LEU A 88 -0.23 -1.02 7.26
C LEU A 88 0.36 -0.39 5.99
N ASP A 89 1.57 -0.77 5.62
CA ASP A 89 2.12 -0.40 4.31
C ASP A 89 1.55 -1.32 3.21
N LYS A 90 1.67 -0.90 1.96
CA LYS A 90 1.32 -1.67 0.78
C LYS A 90 2.54 -2.50 0.27
N PRO A 91 2.30 -3.64 -0.38
CA PRO A 91 1.07 -4.43 -0.39
C PRO A 91 0.78 -5.05 0.97
N LEU A 92 -0.50 -5.37 1.21
CA LEU A 92 -0.94 -5.96 2.48
C LEU A 92 -0.20 -7.25 2.83
N ALA A 93 0.04 -8.09 1.85
CA ALA A 93 0.71 -9.40 1.92
C ALA A 93 1.24 -9.79 0.55
N LEU A 94 2.02 -10.89 0.45
CA LEU A 94 2.47 -11.48 -0.82
C LEU A 94 1.64 -12.71 -1.24
N SER A 95 0.62 -13.09 -0.50
CA SER A 95 -0.31 -14.15 -0.89
C SER A 95 -1.74 -13.83 -0.46
N VAL A 96 -2.68 -14.39 -1.21
CA VAL A 96 -4.13 -14.25 -0.91
C VAL A 96 -4.44 -14.89 0.44
N GLU A 97 -3.86 -16.04 0.75
CA GLU A 97 -4.09 -16.78 1.99
C GLU A 97 -3.60 -15.99 3.22
N ALA A 98 -2.48 -15.28 3.12
CA ALA A 98 -1.99 -14.43 4.20
C ALA A 98 -2.90 -13.21 4.39
N ALA A 99 -3.36 -12.60 3.30
CA ALA A 99 -4.32 -11.51 3.33
C ALA A 99 -5.68 -11.95 3.91
N ASP A 100 -6.19 -13.14 3.52
CA ASP A 100 -7.45 -13.69 4.02
C ASP A 100 -7.42 -13.93 5.54
N ARG A 101 -6.31 -14.48 6.07
CA ARG A 101 -6.13 -14.65 7.51
C ARG A 101 -6.19 -13.32 8.27
N LEU A 102 -5.55 -12.28 7.73
CA LEU A 102 -5.56 -10.96 8.36
C LEU A 102 -6.94 -10.31 8.28
N VAL A 103 -7.62 -10.40 7.14
CA VAL A 103 -9.01 -9.92 6.98
C VAL A 103 -9.95 -10.60 7.98
N ALA A 104 -9.85 -11.92 8.13
CA ALA A 104 -10.68 -12.68 9.08
C ALA A 104 -10.46 -12.19 10.53
N GLU A 105 -9.20 -12.08 10.97
CA GLU A 105 -8.86 -11.65 12.33
C GLU A 105 -9.33 -10.22 12.63
N VAL A 106 -9.08 -9.27 11.69
CA VAL A 106 -9.51 -7.87 11.81
C VAL A 106 -11.02 -7.77 11.88
N SER A 107 -11.75 -8.55 11.04
CA SER A 107 -13.22 -8.55 11.02
C SER A 107 -13.82 -9.17 12.28
N GLU A 108 -13.28 -10.31 12.74
CA GLU A 108 -13.75 -11.00 13.95
C GLU A 108 -13.64 -10.11 15.20
N ARG A 109 -12.57 -9.32 15.28
CA ARG A 109 -12.32 -8.42 16.44
C ARG A 109 -12.90 -7.03 16.29
N GLY A 110 -13.47 -6.69 15.13
CA GLY A 110 -14.01 -5.34 14.88
C GLY A 110 -12.92 -4.26 14.90
N LEU A 111 -11.71 -4.58 14.44
CA LEU A 111 -10.58 -3.65 14.46
C LEU A 111 -10.64 -2.69 13.27
N ALA A 112 -10.26 -1.45 13.50
CA ALA A 112 -10.02 -0.50 12.42
C ALA A 112 -8.70 -0.83 11.72
N SER A 113 -8.68 -0.68 10.39
CA SER A 113 -7.49 -0.91 9.58
C SER A 113 -7.42 0.06 8.40
N VAL A 114 -6.24 0.55 8.11
CA VAL A 114 -5.93 1.36 6.92
C VAL A 114 -4.68 0.79 6.26
N VAL A 115 -4.71 0.61 4.94
CA VAL A 115 -3.53 0.28 4.13
C VAL A 115 -3.05 1.55 3.44
N PHE A 116 -1.81 1.92 3.66
CA PHE A 116 -1.23 3.18 3.22
C PHE A 116 -0.86 3.14 1.74
N PHE A 117 -1.85 3.35 0.88
CA PHE A 117 -1.63 3.66 -0.54
C PHE A 117 -1.38 5.17 -0.65
N THR A 118 -0.14 5.59 -0.56
CA THR A 118 0.32 6.98 -0.37
C THR A 118 -0.50 8.03 -1.16
N ASN A 119 -0.76 7.77 -2.45
CA ASN A 119 -1.49 8.71 -3.32
C ASN A 119 -2.93 8.96 -2.87
N LEU A 120 -3.61 7.98 -2.28
CA LEU A 120 -5.00 8.13 -1.85
C LEU A 120 -5.17 9.09 -0.68
N PHE A 121 -4.10 9.35 0.05
CA PHE A 121 -4.09 10.26 1.19
C PHE A 121 -3.61 11.67 0.82
N GLN A 122 -3.48 11.99 -0.47
CA GLN A 122 -3.23 13.33 -0.97
C GLN A 122 -4.56 14.03 -1.27
N PRO A 123 -4.78 15.27 -0.80
CA PRO A 123 -6.05 15.98 -0.99
C PRO A 123 -6.48 16.11 -2.45
N GLN A 124 -5.52 16.37 -3.35
CA GLN A 124 -5.78 16.48 -4.78
C GLN A 124 -6.22 15.16 -5.41
N THR A 125 -5.69 14.03 -4.94
CA THR A 125 -6.08 12.70 -5.43
C THR A 125 -7.47 12.32 -4.91
N ALA A 126 -7.76 12.60 -3.63
CA ALA A 126 -9.09 12.38 -3.06
C ALA A 126 -10.16 13.18 -3.82
N ALA A 127 -9.93 14.48 -4.04
CA ALA A 127 -10.85 15.34 -4.80
C ALA A 127 -11.03 14.85 -6.25
N ALA A 128 -9.96 14.44 -6.94
CA ALA A 128 -10.04 13.91 -8.30
C ALA A 128 -10.85 12.61 -8.36
N LEU A 129 -10.70 11.71 -7.38
CA LEU A 129 -11.47 10.46 -7.32
C LEU A 129 -12.95 10.71 -6.99
N GLU A 130 -13.27 11.71 -6.18
CA GLU A 130 -14.66 12.15 -5.93
C GLU A 130 -15.30 12.70 -7.22
N GLU A 131 -14.57 13.53 -7.99
CA GLU A 131 -15.01 14.02 -9.29
C GLU A 131 -15.22 12.88 -10.29
N VAL A 132 -14.27 11.93 -10.36
CA VAL A 132 -14.37 10.72 -11.20
C VAL A 132 -15.60 9.90 -10.83
N ALA A 133 -15.86 9.68 -9.55
CA ALA A 133 -17.02 8.93 -9.09
C ALA A 133 -18.35 9.63 -9.43
N SER A 134 -18.39 10.95 -9.31
CA SER A 134 -19.60 11.76 -9.64
C SER A 134 -19.87 11.86 -11.14
N THR A 135 -18.81 11.88 -11.95
CA THR A 135 -18.92 11.98 -13.43
C THR A 135 -19.43 10.68 -14.02
N GLY A 136 -18.85 9.53 -13.63
CA GLY A 136 -19.23 8.23 -14.21
C GLY A 136 -18.93 8.09 -15.70
N GLY A 137 -19.48 7.03 -16.33
CA GLY A 137 -19.34 6.83 -17.79
C GLY A 137 -17.91 6.45 -18.22
N TRP A 138 -17.12 5.86 -17.32
CA TRP A 138 -15.74 5.47 -17.59
C TRP A 138 -15.68 4.13 -18.34
N HIS A 139 -14.97 4.11 -19.48
CA HIS A 139 -14.78 2.91 -20.30
C HIS A 139 -13.49 2.18 -19.96
N GLY A 140 -12.51 2.88 -19.36
CA GLY A 140 -11.25 2.27 -18.99
C GLY A 140 -10.22 3.25 -18.45
N GLY A 141 -8.98 2.74 -18.26
CA GLY A 141 -7.87 3.55 -17.82
C GLY A 141 -6.53 2.87 -18.03
N ARG A 142 -5.47 3.64 -17.92
CA ARG A 142 -4.09 3.15 -18.00
C ARG A 142 -3.25 3.75 -16.89
N SER A 143 -2.39 2.92 -16.27
CA SER A 143 -1.38 3.35 -15.33
C SER A 143 -0.01 2.88 -15.79
N THR A 144 0.87 3.82 -16.15
CA THR A 144 2.26 3.56 -16.53
C THR A 144 3.14 4.03 -15.37
N LEU A 145 3.71 3.07 -14.63
CA LEU A 145 4.60 3.33 -13.51
C LEU A 145 5.96 2.70 -13.81
N PHE A 146 6.85 3.50 -14.39
CA PHE A 146 8.20 3.13 -14.77
C PHE A 146 9.18 3.82 -13.83
N GLY A 147 9.56 3.11 -12.76
CA GLY A 147 10.57 3.54 -11.81
C GLY A 147 11.98 3.07 -12.20
N SER A 148 12.99 3.78 -11.74
CA SER A 148 14.40 3.42 -11.85
C SER A 148 15.02 3.49 -10.46
N ILE A 149 14.99 2.36 -9.70
CA ILE A 149 15.42 2.35 -8.30
C ILE A 149 16.73 1.58 -8.07
N PHE A 150 17.22 0.85 -9.07
CA PHE A 150 18.41 0.00 -8.90
C PHE A 150 19.73 0.70 -9.26
N HIS A 151 19.70 2.02 -9.42
CA HIS A 151 20.91 2.84 -9.63
C HIS A 151 21.60 3.24 -8.32
N GLU A 152 22.81 3.73 -8.42
CA GLU A 152 23.58 4.24 -7.29
C GLU A 152 22.92 5.46 -6.64
N GLY A 153 22.95 5.51 -5.29
CA GLY A 153 22.31 6.59 -4.52
C GLY A 153 20.86 6.38 -4.17
N ASN A 154 20.16 5.42 -4.78
CA ASN A 154 18.78 5.12 -4.40
C ASN A 154 18.73 4.27 -3.10
N PRO A 155 17.94 4.65 -2.07
CA PRO A 155 17.88 3.93 -0.80
C PRO A 155 17.36 2.49 -0.92
N TYR A 156 16.64 2.17 -2.00
CA TYR A 156 16.08 0.85 -2.26
C TYR A 156 16.93 -0.04 -3.17
N ARG A 157 18.10 0.45 -3.64
CA ARG A 157 18.98 -0.30 -4.55
C ARG A 157 19.29 -1.72 -4.05
N GLY A 158 19.50 -1.89 -2.74
CA GLY A 158 19.82 -3.16 -2.10
C GLY A 158 18.61 -4.02 -1.69
N SER A 159 17.39 -3.63 -2.02
CA SER A 159 16.19 -4.33 -1.60
C SER A 159 16.03 -5.68 -2.32
N ALA A 160 16.24 -6.78 -1.61
CA ALA A 160 16.15 -8.13 -2.17
C ALA A 160 14.72 -8.44 -2.65
N TRP A 161 13.71 -8.15 -1.83
CA TRP A 161 12.32 -8.44 -2.19
C TRP A 161 11.84 -7.66 -3.43
N ARG A 162 12.31 -6.40 -3.64
CA ARG A 162 11.98 -5.63 -4.85
C ARG A 162 12.64 -6.19 -6.10
N ARG A 163 13.83 -6.80 -5.96
CA ARG A 163 14.48 -7.50 -7.08
C ARG A 163 13.76 -8.79 -7.43
N GLU A 164 13.24 -9.49 -6.42
CA GLU A 164 12.52 -10.74 -6.59
C GLU A 164 11.12 -10.54 -7.17
N HIS A 165 10.36 -9.59 -6.61
CA HIS A 165 8.95 -9.40 -6.94
C HIS A 165 8.68 -8.27 -7.95
N GLY A 166 9.68 -7.44 -8.23
CA GLY A 166 9.64 -6.41 -9.28
C GLY A 166 8.59 -5.32 -9.10
N GLY A 167 8.28 -4.65 -10.21
CA GLY A 167 7.31 -3.57 -10.26
C GLY A 167 5.87 -4.02 -9.97
N LEU A 168 5.53 -5.26 -10.32
CA LEU A 168 4.18 -5.78 -10.08
C LEU A 168 3.77 -5.66 -8.60
N TRP A 169 4.61 -6.12 -7.69
CA TRP A 169 4.32 -6.12 -6.27
C TRP A 169 4.67 -4.82 -5.55
N ASP A 170 5.66 -4.03 -6.03
CA ASP A 170 6.03 -2.78 -5.37
C ASP A 170 5.17 -1.60 -5.80
N ILE A 171 4.96 -1.40 -7.10
CA ILE A 171 4.24 -0.23 -7.62
C ILE A 171 2.86 -0.56 -8.22
N GLY A 172 2.57 -1.83 -8.53
CA GLY A 172 1.23 -2.28 -8.92
C GLY A 172 0.13 -1.93 -7.90
N PRO A 173 0.36 -2.03 -6.58
CA PRO A 173 -0.59 -1.56 -5.57
C PRO A 173 -0.99 -0.10 -5.74
N HIS A 174 -0.05 0.79 -6.10
CA HIS A 174 -0.34 2.21 -6.35
C HIS A 174 -1.23 2.40 -7.59
N ALA A 175 -0.99 1.65 -8.67
CA ALA A 175 -1.86 1.69 -9.85
C ALA A 175 -3.27 1.21 -9.52
N LEU A 176 -3.40 0.07 -8.84
CA LEU A 176 -4.70 -0.50 -8.45
C LEU A 176 -5.47 0.40 -7.48
N SER A 177 -4.76 1.10 -6.58
CA SER A 177 -5.39 2.04 -5.64
C SER A 177 -6.06 3.23 -6.33
N LEU A 178 -5.67 3.56 -7.57
CA LEU A 178 -6.29 4.61 -8.38
C LEU A 178 -7.34 4.03 -9.36
N LEU A 179 -7.03 2.91 -10.01
CA LEU A 179 -7.90 2.32 -11.02
C LEU A 179 -9.16 1.65 -10.43
N CYS A 180 -9.03 0.93 -9.30
CA CYS A 180 -10.17 0.23 -8.71
C CYS A 180 -11.24 1.16 -8.13
N PRO A 181 -10.94 2.24 -7.42
CA PRO A 181 -11.96 3.21 -7.00
C PRO A 181 -12.68 3.87 -8.17
N ALA A 182 -11.98 4.10 -9.30
CA ALA A 182 -12.53 4.73 -10.48
C ALA A 182 -13.39 3.81 -11.35
N LEU A 183 -12.99 2.53 -11.51
CA LEU A 183 -13.56 1.59 -12.49
C LEU A 183 -14.29 0.41 -11.86
N GLY A 184 -14.23 0.27 -10.52
CA GLY A 184 -14.81 -0.84 -9.78
C GLY A 184 -13.87 -2.05 -9.65
N PRO A 185 -14.37 -3.14 -9.01
CA PRO A 185 -13.60 -4.36 -8.78
C PRO A 185 -13.13 -5.03 -10.08
N VAL A 186 -11.94 -5.62 -10.05
CA VAL A 186 -11.39 -6.41 -11.16
C VAL A 186 -11.98 -7.82 -11.12
N THR A 187 -12.36 -8.36 -12.28
CA THR A 187 -12.95 -9.70 -12.43
C THR A 187 -12.09 -10.65 -13.29
N GLU A 188 -11.29 -10.09 -14.20
CA GLU A 188 -10.40 -10.88 -15.06
C GLU A 188 -9.04 -10.18 -15.18
N VAL A 189 -7.98 -10.97 -15.25
CA VAL A 189 -6.60 -10.48 -15.37
C VAL A 189 -5.85 -11.28 -16.42
N THR A 190 -5.19 -10.57 -17.33
CA THR A 190 -4.20 -11.13 -18.26
C THR A 190 -2.90 -10.35 -18.13
N ALA A 191 -1.78 -11.04 -17.98
CA ALA A 191 -0.49 -10.40 -17.83
C ALA A 191 0.60 -11.03 -18.70
N MET A 192 1.60 -10.21 -19.03
CA MET A 192 2.78 -10.62 -19.82
C MET A 192 4.03 -9.93 -19.27
N ALA A 193 5.12 -10.71 -19.17
CA ALA A 193 6.43 -10.16 -18.83
C ALA A 193 7.14 -9.60 -20.06
N GLY A 194 7.82 -8.49 -19.90
CA GLY A 194 8.65 -7.85 -20.90
C GLY A 194 10.11 -7.69 -20.44
N PRO A 195 10.96 -7.02 -21.25
CA PRO A 195 12.33 -6.70 -20.87
C PRO A 195 12.40 -5.86 -19.59
N ARG A 196 13.56 -5.91 -18.91
CA ARG A 196 13.85 -5.12 -17.69
C ARG A 196 12.81 -5.31 -16.59
N GLN A 197 12.37 -6.55 -16.40
CA GLN A 197 11.32 -6.89 -15.42
C GLN A 197 10.03 -6.07 -15.58
N THR A 198 9.73 -5.59 -16.79
CA THR A 198 8.46 -4.92 -17.05
C THR A 198 7.33 -5.93 -17.04
N THR A 199 6.25 -5.62 -16.33
CA THR A 199 5.01 -6.40 -16.36
C THR A 199 3.90 -5.57 -16.98
N TYR A 200 3.25 -6.13 -18.00
CA TYR A 200 2.06 -5.57 -18.63
C TYR A 200 0.85 -6.34 -18.15
N VAL A 201 -0.15 -5.66 -17.63
CA VAL A 201 -1.36 -6.27 -17.07
C VAL A 201 -2.58 -5.62 -17.68
N THR A 202 -3.45 -6.43 -18.29
CA THR A 202 -4.80 -6.00 -18.74
C THR A 202 -5.83 -6.57 -17.79
N MET A 203 -6.76 -5.74 -17.35
CA MET A 203 -7.78 -6.09 -16.35
C MET A 203 -9.17 -5.72 -16.89
N ARG A 204 -10.15 -6.61 -16.68
CA ARG A 204 -11.57 -6.31 -16.85
C ARG A 204 -12.17 -6.00 -15.49
N HIS A 205 -12.93 -4.93 -15.42
CA HIS A 205 -13.69 -4.54 -14.24
C HIS A 205 -15.14 -5.04 -14.30
N GLN A 206 -15.79 -5.16 -13.15
CA GLN A 206 -17.13 -5.73 -13.02
C GLN A 206 -18.18 -5.02 -13.89
N ALA A 207 -18.09 -3.70 -14.07
CA ALA A 207 -18.98 -2.92 -14.94
C ALA A 207 -18.64 -3.00 -16.44
N GLY A 208 -17.62 -3.80 -16.83
CA GLY A 208 -17.18 -4.00 -18.22
C GLY A 208 -16.05 -3.08 -18.67
N ALA A 209 -15.65 -2.08 -17.90
CA ALA A 209 -14.48 -1.26 -18.19
C ALA A 209 -13.20 -2.12 -18.27
N VAL A 210 -12.23 -1.67 -19.09
CA VAL A 210 -10.93 -2.33 -19.22
C VAL A 210 -9.81 -1.39 -18.83
N SER A 211 -8.89 -1.84 -17.98
CA SER A 211 -7.70 -1.05 -17.64
C SER A 211 -6.40 -1.79 -17.90
N ILE A 212 -5.32 -1.02 -18.00
CA ILE A 212 -3.97 -1.53 -18.27
C ILE A 212 -3.01 -0.97 -17.24
N MET A 213 -2.12 -1.82 -16.71
CA MET A 213 -0.94 -1.42 -15.96
C MET A 213 0.32 -1.81 -16.69
N GLU A 214 1.30 -0.91 -16.72
CA GLU A 214 2.64 -1.11 -17.25
C GLU A 214 3.63 -0.76 -16.13
N LEU A 215 4.35 -1.75 -15.62
CA LEU A 215 5.05 -1.65 -14.34
C LEU A 215 6.50 -2.14 -14.45
N THR A 216 7.46 -1.30 -14.07
CA THR A 216 8.85 -1.73 -13.84
C THR A 216 9.56 -0.86 -12.81
N LEU A 217 10.51 -1.44 -12.07
CA LEU A 217 11.44 -0.74 -11.19
C LEU A 217 12.82 -0.53 -11.82
N ASP A 218 13.03 -1.07 -13.02
CA ASP A 218 14.32 -1.06 -13.73
C ASP A 218 14.25 -0.28 -15.05
N ALA A 219 13.42 0.75 -15.13
CA ALA A 219 13.37 1.59 -16.32
C ALA A 219 14.72 2.27 -16.59
N ALA A 220 15.08 2.45 -17.87
CA ALA A 220 16.15 3.39 -18.21
C ALA A 220 15.74 4.80 -17.78
N LEU A 221 16.69 5.62 -17.30
CA LEU A 221 16.38 6.96 -16.78
C LEU A 221 15.53 7.82 -17.72
N PRO A 222 15.78 7.85 -19.05
CA PRO A 222 14.93 8.61 -19.98
C PRO A 222 13.52 8.07 -20.15
N ALA A 223 13.26 6.83 -19.70
CA ALA A 223 11.94 6.17 -19.79
C ALA A 223 11.16 6.21 -18.47
N VAL A 224 11.71 6.84 -17.41
CA VAL A 224 10.99 7.00 -16.14
C VAL A 224 9.69 7.77 -16.37
N ARG A 225 8.58 7.20 -15.89
CA ARG A 225 7.24 7.78 -16.05
C ARG A 225 6.32 7.30 -14.94
N PHE A 226 5.56 8.22 -14.39
CA PHE A 226 4.50 7.95 -13.41
C PHE A 226 3.24 8.68 -13.87
N GLU A 227 2.31 7.93 -14.45
CA GLU A 227 1.09 8.49 -15.01
C GLU A 227 -0.07 7.51 -14.85
N THR A 228 -1.22 8.00 -14.40
CA THR A 228 -2.49 7.27 -14.46
C THR A 228 -3.52 8.15 -15.14
N VAL A 229 -4.21 7.61 -16.14
CA VAL A 229 -5.22 8.33 -16.92
C VAL A 229 -6.45 7.45 -17.12
N LEU A 230 -7.63 8.05 -16.97
CA LEU A 230 -8.92 7.43 -17.27
C LEU A 230 -9.45 7.93 -18.62
N HIS A 231 -10.33 7.16 -19.25
CA HIS A 231 -11.05 7.58 -20.44
C HIS A 231 -12.50 7.07 -20.43
N GLY A 232 -13.39 7.86 -20.97
CA GLY A 232 -14.83 7.56 -21.03
C GLY A 232 -15.60 8.65 -21.75
N GLU A 233 -16.88 8.81 -21.47
CA GLU A 233 -17.76 9.81 -22.06
C GLU A 233 -17.24 11.26 -21.85
N ALA A 234 -16.56 11.51 -20.72
CA ALA A 234 -15.94 12.80 -20.43
C ALA A 234 -14.59 13.03 -21.14
N GLY A 235 -14.14 12.10 -21.99
CA GLY A 235 -12.84 12.14 -22.66
C GLY A 235 -11.71 11.53 -21.82
N TRP A 236 -10.51 12.09 -21.92
CA TRP A 236 -9.32 11.63 -21.20
C TRP A 236 -9.09 12.50 -19.97
N VAL A 237 -9.00 11.87 -18.78
CA VAL A 237 -8.80 12.54 -17.51
C VAL A 237 -7.56 11.99 -16.82
N PRO A 238 -6.46 12.76 -16.72
CA PRO A 238 -5.31 12.36 -15.94
C PRO A 238 -5.61 12.47 -14.44
N LEU A 239 -5.19 11.46 -13.68
CA LEU A 239 -5.23 11.51 -12.22
C LEU A 239 -3.95 12.17 -11.68
N PRO A 240 -4.03 12.87 -10.54
CA PRO A 240 -2.86 13.49 -9.92
C PRO A 240 -1.76 12.50 -9.61
N GLY A 241 -0.52 12.89 -9.86
CA GLY A 241 0.68 12.16 -9.43
C GLY A 241 1.00 12.42 -7.96
N PHE A 242 2.01 11.70 -7.45
CA PHE A 242 2.53 11.93 -6.10
C PHE A 242 3.24 13.30 -6.00
N ASP A 243 2.85 14.11 -5.02
CA ASP A 243 3.34 15.48 -4.82
C ASP A 243 4.63 15.59 -3.98
N GLY A 244 5.12 14.48 -3.45
CA GLY A 244 6.30 14.41 -2.59
C GLY A 244 6.02 14.45 -1.09
N ASP A 245 4.80 14.78 -0.65
CA ASP A 245 4.42 14.86 0.77
C ASP A 245 3.99 13.49 1.34
N ALA A 246 4.93 12.58 1.53
CA ALA A 246 4.65 11.28 2.14
C ALA A 246 4.32 11.39 3.64
N VAL A 247 4.96 12.30 4.36
CA VAL A 247 4.74 12.49 5.81
C VAL A 247 3.33 13.04 6.07
N GLY A 248 2.92 14.07 5.36
CA GLY A 248 1.56 14.61 5.47
C GLY A 248 0.50 13.61 5.02
N SER A 249 0.77 12.83 3.96
CA SER A 249 -0.12 11.73 3.52
C SER A 249 -0.27 10.67 4.61
N PHE A 250 0.82 10.29 5.30
CA PHE A 250 0.76 9.33 6.40
C PHE A 250 0.03 9.91 7.61
N GLY A 251 0.21 11.20 7.92
CA GLY A 251 -0.55 11.91 8.95
C GLY A 251 -2.07 11.84 8.70
N ARG A 252 -2.50 12.06 7.45
CA ARG A 252 -3.91 11.91 7.06
C ARG A 252 -4.41 10.46 7.20
N ALA A 253 -3.57 9.47 6.90
CA ALA A 253 -3.91 8.07 7.11
C ALA A 253 -4.06 7.73 8.61
N ILE A 254 -3.25 8.31 9.49
CA ILE A 254 -3.41 8.21 10.95
C ILE A 254 -4.77 8.78 11.37
N THR A 255 -5.10 10.01 10.94
CA THR A 255 -6.41 10.63 11.24
C THR A 255 -7.55 9.73 10.82
N GLN A 256 -7.54 9.22 9.57
CA GLN A 256 -8.59 8.37 9.04
C GLN A 256 -8.68 7.00 9.76
N LEU A 257 -7.56 6.44 10.24
CA LEU A 257 -7.59 5.26 11.08
C LEU A 257 -8.31 5.56 12.41
N ILE A 258 -7.93 6.66 13.09
CA ILE A 258 -8.55 7.07 14.35
C ILE A 258 -10.06 7.28 14.20
N GLU A 259 -10.49 7.96 13.14
CA GLU A 259 -11.90 8.22 12.82
C GLU A 259 -12.68 6.96 12.48
N SER A 260 -12.03 5.91 11.97
CA SER A 260 -12.69 4.65 11.60
C SER A 260 -12.88 3.68 12.78
N VAL A 261 -12.36 3.98 13.96
CA VAL A 261 -12.51 3.12 15.16
C VAL A 261 -13.97 3.07 15.59
N GLY A 262 -14.50 1.84 15.75
CA GLY A 262 -15.89 1.61 16.10
C GLY A 262 -16.90 1.85 14.97
N GLY A 263 -16.40 2.19 13.77
CA GLY A 263 -17.20 2.39 12.57
C GLY A 263 -17.28 1.15 11.65
N PRO A 264 -17.84 1.31 10.45
CA PRO A 264 -18.02 0.20 9.48
C PRO A 264 -16.72 -0.28 8.82
N GLY A 265 -15.58 0.27 9.22
CA GLY A 265 -14.28 0.04 8.60
C GLY A 265 -13.95 1.10 7.54
N HIS A 266 -12.65 1.23 7.25
CA HIS A 266 -12.15 2.19 6.28
C HIS A 266 -12.22 1.63 4.84
N PRO A 267 -12.61 2.42 3.82
CA PRO A 267 -12.69 1.94 2.42
C PRO A 267 -11.40 1.34 1.89
N VAL A 268 -10.25 1.87 2.30
CA VAL A 268 -8.90 1.34 1.97
C VAL A 268 -8.27 0.57 3.13
N GLY A 269 -9.08 -0.16 3.88
CA GLY A 269 -8.64 -1.10 4.92
C GLY A 269 -8.15 -2.44 4.36
N VAL A 270 -8.06 -3.45 5.24
CA VAL A 270 -7.54 -4.77 4.88
C VAL A 270 -8.36 -5.48 3.78
N HIS A 271 -9.68 -5.21 3.68
CA HIS A 271 -10.52 -5.77 2.61
C HIS A 271 -10.09 -5.29 1.23
N PHE A 272 -9.85 -3.99 1.08
CA PHE A 272 -9.33 -3.43 -0.17
C PHE A 272 -7.89 -3.91 -0.43
N GLY A 273 -7.04 -3.93 0.61
CA GLY A 273 -5.69 -4.49 0.52
C GLY A 273 -5.68 -5.93 0.01
N ARG A 274 -6.61 -6.76 0.48
CA ARG A 274 -6.80 -8.14 0.02
C ARG A 274 -7.23 -8.22 -1.45
N GLN A 275 -8.13 -7.35 -1.90
CA GLN A 275 -8.53 -7.28 -3.32
C GLN A 275 -7.32 -6.94 -4.20
N VAL A 276 -6.51 -5.97 -3.79
CA VAL A 276 -5.26 -5.62 -4.48
C VAL A 276 -4.32 -6.83 -4.56
N VAL A 277 -4.08 -7.54 -3.45
CA VAL A 277 -3.26 -8.75 -3.42
C VAL A 277 -3.78 -9.82 -4.38
N ALA A 278 -5.10 -10.03 -4.46
CA ALA A 278 -5.69 -11.01 -5.37
C ALA A 278 -5.41 -10.69 -6.85
N VAL A 279 -5.51 -9.41 -7.23
CA VAL A 279 -5.20 -8.97 -8.60
C VAL A 279 -3.71 -9.18 -8.92
N LEU A 280 -2.81 -8.83 -7.99
CA LEU A 280 -1.36 -8.99 -8.18
C LEU A 280 -0.97 -10.47 -8.30
N ALA A 281 -1.51 -11.32 -7.44
CA ALA A 281 -1.28 -12.77 -7.49
C ALA A 281 -1.81 -13.38 -8.79
N ALA A 282 -3.00 -12.98 -9.24
CA ALA A 282 -3.55 -13.42 -10.51
C ALA A 282 -2.70 -12.93 -11.70
N ALA A 283 -2.19 -11.69 -11.67
CA ALA A 283 -1.29 -11.19 -12.71
C ALA A 283 0.02 -11.97 -12.78
N GLU A 284 0.60 -12.33 -11.63
CA GLU A 284 1.82 -13.14 -11.56
C GLU A 284 1.59 -14.54 -12.16
N VAL A 285 0.49 -15.21 -11.78
CA VAL A 285 0.12 -16.52 -12.34
C VAL A 285 -0.17 -16.41 -13.84
N SER A 286 -0.94 -15.41 -14.26
CA SER A 286 -1.27 -15.16 -15.67
C SER A 286 -0.01 -14.97 -16.53
N SER A 287 0.94 -14.17 -16.04
CA SER A 287 2.22 -13.94 -16.74
C SER A 287 3.06 -15.20 -16.88
N ARG A 288 3.03 -16.10 -15.90
CA ARG A 288 3.75 -17.36 -15.92
C ARG A 288 3.09 -18.40 -16.79
N GLU A 289 1.76 -18.49 -16.79
CA GLU A 289 0.99 -19.53 -17.46
C GLU A 289 0.48 -19.12 -18.85
N GLY A 290 0.57 -17.83 -19.21
CA GLY A 290 0.14 -17.32 -20.50
C GLY A 290 -1.38 -17.41 -20.74
N ARG A 291 -2.18 -17.31 -19.68
CA ARG A 291 -3.66 -17.38 -19.75
C ARG A 291 -4.33 -16.32 -18.91
N THR A 292 -5.57 -16.00 -19.24
CA THR A 292 -6.44 -15.14 -18.43
C THR A 292 -6.85 -15.85 -17.15
N LEU A 293 -6.85 -15.15 -16.02
CA LEU A 293 -7.35 -15.57 -14.72
C LEU A 293 -8.66 -14.84 -14.41
N VAL A 294 -9.66 -15.56 -13.89
CA VAL A 294 -10.90 -15.01 -13.32
C VAL A 294 -10.72 -14.92 -11.81
N LEU A 295 -11.17 -13.80 -11.20
CA LEU A 295 -11.06 -13.50 -9.76
C LEU A 295 -12.36 -13.79 -9.03
#